data_e52f87a6c13c7d251a0183b4e5dd23d8
#
_entry.id   e52f87a6c13c7d251a0183b4e5dd23d8
#
_cell.length_a   1.000
_cell.length_b   1.000
_cell.length_c   1.000
_cell.angle_alpha   90.00
_cell.angle_beta   90.00
_cell.angle_gamma   90.00
#
_symmetry.space_group_name_H-M   'P 1'
#
loop_
_entity.id
_entity.type
_entity.pdbx_description
1 polymer ?
#
loop_
_entity_poly.entity_id
_entity_poly.type
_entity_poly.pdbx_seq_one_letter_code
_entity_poly.pdbx_strand_id
1 'polypeptide(L)'
;MYKEKISKYLNKGSSSEKLGFDKKKLSYIPEYFSSYLKQERIPNFVCLVSRFGEVAHYSHQGFKNIETKKEIDNETIFRIYSMTKPITSVAIMMLYERGLIRLEHELYRYLPEFKNIEVWESGDINNYKTRPLDNPILISDLLTHTAGFTYDFMLGHPAIGLYKKNGLHDYKNIETQEEMNLDEFCNKLSTLPLLFEPGEKWHYSCSIDVLGRVIEVVSGMSLGDFFKENIFKPLEMEDTGFYVENDKLERFSDCYQTMLGSKKKKMTLSHIAGKDEFSKNRNFLSGGGGLCSTISDYANFCQMLLDKGIFKGNRILSPTTVNFMTQNHLPNNNTLQDMGDSSFSETRFDGAGFGLGFSVIIDQVRSGIPASLGSFSWGGMASTFFWIDPKEELFSILLTQLIPSGRYPLRPQAQTLVYAAINSLNKKS
;
A
#
# COMPACT_ATOMS: atom_id res chain seq x y z
N MET A 1 20.72 -18.99 12.17
CA MET A 1 19.71 -18.36 13.04
C MET A 1 18.73 -17.48 12.27
N TYR A 2 19.18 -16.59 11.37
CA TYR A 2 18.28 -15.67 10.59
C TYR A 2 17.29 -16.37 9.65
N LYS A 3 17.68 -17.44 8.98
CA LYS A 3 16.77 -18.23 8.15
C LYS A 3 15.63 -18.89 8.94
N GLU A 4 15.78 -19.06 10.26
CA GLU A 4 14.80 -19.80 11.06
C GLU A 4 13.49 -19.07 11.32
N LYS A 5 13.49 -17.77 11.58
CA LYS A 5 12.25 -17.03 11.85
C LYS A 5 11.45 -16.70 10.58
N ILE A 6 12.11 -16.22 9.51
CA ILE A 6 11.44 -15.92 8.23
C ILE A 6 10.81 -17.17 7.63
N SER A 7 11.45 -18.32 7.83
CA SER A 7 10.97 -19.59 7.32
C SER A 7 10.05 -20.35 8.28
N LYS A 8 9.71 -19.81 9.46
CA LYS A 8 8.67 -20.41 10.30
C LYS A 8 7.34 -20.53 9.53
N TYR A 9 7.13 -19.69 8.52
CA TYR A 9 5.90 -19.58 7.75
C TYR A 9 6.05 -19.93 6.26
N LEU A 10 7.25 -19.79 5.72
CA LEU A 10 7.60 -20.19 4.35
C LEU A 10 8.50 -21.41 4.46
N ASN A 11 8.16 -22.50 3.81
CA ASN A 11 8.92 -23.75 3.91
C ASN A 11 10.40 -23.53 3.67
N LYS A 12 11.21 -24.02 4.61
CA LYS A 12 12.67 -24.11 4.45
C LYS A 12 13.02 -25.32 3.66
N GLY A 13 13.86 -25.18 2.68
CA GLY A 13 14.54 -26.38 2.27
C GLY A 13 15.13 -26.39 0.90
N SER A 14 14.61 -25.65 -0.07
CA SER A 14 15.16 -25.69 -1.42
C SER A 14 16.22 -24.62 -1.62
N SER A 15 17.28 -24.94 -2.36
CA SER A 15 18.21 -23.92 -2.84
C SER A 15 17.51 -23.03 -3.86
N SER A 16 17.99 -21.81 -4.04
CA SER A 16 17.44 -20.89 -5.04
C SER A 16 17.42 -21.48 -6.45
N GLU A 17 18.39 -22.34 -6.76
CA GLU A 17 18.47 -23.04 -8.04
C GLU A 17 17.31 -24.03 -8.24
N LYS A 18 16.91 -24.76 -7.17
CA LYS A 18 15.73 -25.64 -7.21
C LYS A 18 14.44 -24.87 -7.40
N LEU A 19 14.40 -23.62 -6.93
CA LEU A 19 13.30 -22.69 -7.13
C LEU A 19 13.36 -21.98 -8.49
N GLY A 20 14.27 -22.39 -9.38
CA GLY A 20 14.41 -21.89 -10.74
C GLY A 20 15.12 -20.55 -10.84
N PHE A 21 15.97 -20.19 -9.87
CA PHE A 21 16.76 -18.96 -9.91
C PHE A 21 18.25 -19.22 -10.12
N ASP A 22 18.91 -18.28 -10.79
CA ASP A 22 20.36 -18.16 -10.82
C ASP A 22 20.85 -17.48 -9.53
N LYS A 23 21.58 -18.22 -8.70
CA LYS A 23 22.11 -17.73 -7.43
C LYS A 23 23.03 -16.53 -7.58
N LYS A 24 23.86 -16.51 -8.64
CA LYS A 24 24.76 -15.38 -8.92
C LYS A 24 23.97 -14.12 -9.28
N LYS A 25 22.92 -14.26 -10.08
CA LYS A 25 22.06 -13.12 -10.42
C LYS A 25 21.26 -12.60 -9.24
N LEU A 26 20.82 -13.48 -8.33
CA LEU A 26 20.18 -13.06 -7.08
C LEU A 26 21.13 -12.24 -6.18
N SER A 27 22.47 -12.48 -6.24
CA SER A 27 23.42 -11.67 -5.47
C SER A 27 23.50 -10.21 -5.93
N TYR A 28 23.06 -9.90 -7.13
CA TYR A 28 23.00 -8.50 -7.61
C TYR A 28 21.97 -7.65 -6.84
N ILE A 29 20.97 -8.28 -6.18
CA ILE A 29 19.98 -7.56 -5.37
C ILE A 29 20.69 -6.83 -4.21
N PRO A 30 21.37 -7.51 -3.27
CA PRO A 30 22.06 -6.82 -2.18
C PRO A 30 23.21 -5.95 -2.69
N GLU A 31 23.90 -6.29 -3.77
CA GLU A 31 24.95 -5.46 -4.36
C GLU A 31 24.40 -4.10 -4.81
N TYR A 32 23.24 -4.10 -5.50
CA TYR A 32 22.59 -2.88 -5.96
C TYR A 32 22.18 -1.99 -4.79
N PHE A 33 21.44 -2.52 -3.82
CA PHE A 33 20.96 -1.73 -2.68
C PHE A 33 22.10 -1.27 -1.77
N SER A 34 23.15 -2.09 -1.59
CA SER A 34 24.36 -1.70 -0.86
C SER A 34 25.07 -0.51 -1.49
N SER A 35 24.99 -0.34 -2.82
CA SER A 35 25.54 0.84 -3.50
C SER A 35 24.84 2.13 -3.08
N TYR A 36 23.51 2.07 -2.81
CA TYR A 36 22.74 3.20 -2.30
C TYR A 36 23.05 3.51 -0.83
N LEU A 37 23.25 2.47 0.00
CA LEU A 37 23.71 2.64 1.39
C LEU A 37 25.07 3.33 1.46
N LYS A 38 26.06 2.85 0.67
CA LYS A 38 27.40 3.44 0.60
C LYS A 38 27.39 4.91 0.15
N GLN A 39 26.38 5.31 -0.62
CA GLN A 39 26.18 6.67 -1.10
C GLN A 39 25.27 7.50 -0.16
N GLU A 40 24.91 6.96 1.00
CA GLU A 40 23.99 7.60 1.97
C GLU A 40 22.66 8.04 1.33
N ARG A 41 22.13 7.25 0.37
CA ARG A 41 20.89 7.54 -0.35
C ARG A 41 19.66 6.89 0.26
N ILE A 42 19.83 5.75 0.95
CA ILE A 42 18.80 5.05 1.73
C ILE A 42 19.36 4.69 3.10
N PRO A 43 18.53 4.62 4.17
CA PRO A 43 19.02 4.29 5.50
C PRO A 43 19.28 2.79 5.67
N ASN A 44 18.48 1.98 5.01
CA ASN A 44 18.46 0.52 5.11
C ASN A 44 17.70 -0.08 3.92
N PHE A 45 17.76 -1.39 3.79
CA PHE A 45 16.84 -2.17 2.97
C PHE A 45 16.66 -3.58 3.54
N VAL A 46 15.47 -4.14 3.34
CA VAL A 46 15.17 -5.58 3.47
C VAL A 46 14.52 -6.02 2.17
N CYS A 47 15.03 -7.08 1.56
CA CYS A 47 14.46 -7.66 0.36
C CYS A 47 14.22 -9.16 0.56
N LEU A 48 13.00 -9.58 0.29
CA LEU A 48 12.58 -10.99 0.31
C LEU A 48 12.01 -11.36 -1.05
N VAL A 49 12.43 -12.52 -1.57
CA VAL A 49 11.85 -13.14 -2.78
C VAL A 49 11.40 -14.54 -2.40
N SER A 50 10.13 -14.83 -2.63
CA SER A 50 9.53 -16.16 -2.46
C SER A 50 9.07 -16.69 -3.80
N ARG A 51 9.21 -17.99 -4.02
CA ARG A 51 8.66 -18.70 -5.18
C ARG A 51 8.25 -20.11 -4.77
N PHE A 52 7.10 -20.57 -5.25
CA PHE A 52 6.53 -21.89 -4.92
C PHE A 52 6.33 -22.08 -3.40
N GLY A 53 6.01 -21.02 -2.66
CA GLY A 53 5.85 -21.05 -1.22
C GLY A 53 7.15 -21.16 -0.40
N GLU A 54 8.33 -21.00 -1.04
CA GLU A 54 9.63 -21.08 -0.39
C GLU A 54 10.46 -19.81 -0.60
N VAL A 55 11.29 -19.44 0.38
CA VAL A 55 12.19 -18.28 0.28
C VAL A 55 13.38 -18.58 -0.61
N ALA A 56 13.42 -17.96 -1.80
CA ALA A 56 14.52 -18.04 -2.75
C ALA A 56 15.67 -17.09 -2.40
N HIS A 57 15.34 -15.89 -1.89
CA HIS A 57 16.32 -14.87 -1.50
C HIS A 57 15.83 -14.06 -0.31
N TYR A 58 16.76 -13.77 0.59
CA TYR A 58 16.57 -12.82 1.67
C TYR A 58 17.87 -12.08 1.93
N SER A 59 17.77 -10.75 1.96
CA SER A 59 18.91 -9.90 2.31
C SER A 59 18.43 -8.64 3.03
N HIS A 60 19.23 -8.17 3.98
CA HIS A 60 19.02 -6.91 4.66
C HIS A 60 20.36 -6.26 4.96
N GLN A 61 20.39 -4.93 5.00
CA GLN A 61 21.56 -4.16 5.40
C GLN A 61 21.17 -2.72 5.74
N GLY A 62 22.00 -2.06 6.55
CA GLY A 62 21.81 -0.67 6.99
C GLY A 62 21.27 -0.57 8.38
N PHE A 63 20.78 0.61 8.73
CA PHE A 63 20.45 0.97 10.11
C PHE A 63 18.97 1.30 10.28
N LYS A 64 18.37 0.84 11.36
CA LYS A 64 17.06 1.33 11.81
C LYS A 64 17.17 2.73 12.45
N ASN A 65 18.36 3.08 12.94
CA ASN A 65 18.73 4.43 13.37
C ASN A 65 20.17 4.70 12.97
N ILE A 66 20.40 5.67 12.07
CA ILE A 66 21.72 6.01 11.50
C ILE A 66 22.60 6.67 12.57
N GLU A 67 22.02 7.52 13.40
CA GLU A 67 22.73 8.33 14.40
C GLU A 67 23.35 7.43 15.49
N THR A 68 22.63 6.41 15.92
CA THR A 68 23.09 5.46 16.94
C THR A 68 23.70 4.18 16.34
N LYS A 69 23.71 4.06 15.01
CA LYS A 69 24.20 2.89 14.26
C LYS A 69 23.52 1.58 14.68
N LYS A 70 22.24 1.63 15.10
CA LYS A 70 21.45 0.44 15.35
C LYS A 70 21.11 -0.23 14.03
N GLU A 71 21.64 -1.43 13.79
CA GLU A 71 21.39 -2.19 12.55
C GLU A 71 19.97 -2.71 12.47
N ILE A 72 19.47 -2.86 11.24
CA ILE A 72 18.22 -3.59 10.99
C ILE A 72 18.43 -5.09 11.09
N ASP A 73 17.34 -5.79 11.36
CA ASP A 73 17.26 -7.25 11.43
C ASP A 73 15.92 -7.76 10.84
N ASN A 74 15.68 -9.05 10.93
CA ASN A 74 14.44 -9.68 10.44
C ASN A 74 13.19 -9.39 11.29
N GLU A 75 13.37 -8.78 12.46
CA GLU A 75 12.28 -8.39 13.38
C GLU A 75 12.02 -6.88 13.33
N THR A 76 12.77 -6.14 12.51
CA THR A 76 12.61 -4.70 12.37
C THR A 76 11.22 -4.35 11.85
N ILE A 77 10.55 -3.44 12.56
CA ILE A 77 9.23 -2.93 12.22
C ILE A 77 9.39 -1.67 11.35
N PHE A 78 8.62 -1.60 10.28
CA PHE A 78 8.63 -0.52 9.29
C PHE A 78 7.27 0.14 9.19
N ARG A 79 7.22 1.46 8.97
CA ARG A 79 6.01 2.12 8.48
C ARG A 79 5.77 1.68 7.06
N ILE A 80 4.65 1.02 6.81
CA ILE A 80 4.33 0.51 5.47
C ILE A 80 3.47 1.46 4.66
N TYR A 81 2.96 2.53 5.29
CA TYR A 81 2.13 3.54 4.63
C TYR A 81 1.09 2.91 3.69
N SER A 82 1.09 3.30 2.43
CA SER A 82 0.07 2.87 1.46
C SER A 82 0.04 1.38 1.15
N MET A 83 1.00 0.59 1.62
CA MET A 83 0.85 -0.87 1.63
C MET A 83 -0.25 -1.34 2.61
N THR A 84 -0.84 -0.43 3.40
CA THR A 84 -2.08 -0.63 4.17
C THR A 84 -3.29 -0.85 3.25
N LYS A 85 -3.37 -0.16 2.11
CA LYS A 85 -4.54 -0.19 1.20
C LYS A 85 -4.96 -1.59 0.75
N PRO A 86 -4.06 -2.47 0.31
CA PRO A 86 -4.38 -3.86 0.02
C PRO A 86 -5.07 -4.59 1.16
N ILE A 87 -4.64 -4.37 2.41
CA ILE A 87 -5.22 -4.99 3.60
C ILE A 87 -6.65 -4.48 3.81
N THR A 88 -6.88 -3.18 3.69
CA THR A 88 -8.22 -2.57 3.77
C THR A 88 -9.13 -3.08 2.65
N SER A 89 -8.60 -3.22 1.44
CA SER A 89 -9.35 -3.77 0.30
C SER A 89 -9.74 -5.23 0.52
N VAL A 90 -8.86 -6.06 1.08
CA VAL A 90 -9.18 -7.43 1.50
C VAL A 90 -10.29 -7.42 2.54
N ALA A 91 -10.27 -6.51 3.54
CA ALA A 91 -11.32 -6.39 4.54
C ALA A 91 -12.69 -6.05 3.92
N ILE A 92 -12.74 -5.13 2.96
CA ILE A 92 -13.97 -4.84 2.20
C ILE A 92 -14.46 -6.08 1.46
N MET A 93 -13.56 -6.83 0.81
CA MET A 93 -13.94 -8.03 0.08
C MET A 93 -14.38 -9.18 1.01
N MET A 94 -13.92 -9.22 2.26
CA MET A 94 -14.48 -10.13 3.28
C MET A 94 -15.94 -9.78 3.61
N LEU A 95 -16.26 -8.49 3.73
CA LEU A 95 -17.64 -8.04 3.96
C LEU A 95 -18.52 -8.27 2.71
N TYR A 96 -17.95 -8.12 1.52
CA TYR A 96 -18.58 -8.47 0.24
C TYR A 96 -18.95 -9.96 0.18
N GLU A 97 -18.03 -10.87 0.52
CA GLU A 97 -18.31 -12.32 0.55
C GLU A 97 -19.37 -12.72 1.58
N ARG A 98 -19.53 -11.92 2.65
CA ARG A 98 -20.59 -12.10 3.65
C ARG A 98 -21.95 -11.53 3.20
N GLY A 99 -22.03 -10.92 2.01
CA GLY A 99 -23.24 -10.28 1.50
C GLY A 99 -23.64 -8.98 2.22
N LEU A 100 -22.73 -8.40 3.01
CA LEU A 100 -22.97 -7.17 3.77
C LEU A 100 -22.73 -5.91 2.95
N ILE A 101 -21.87 -6.01 1.93
CA ILE A 101 -21.52 -4.94 1.00
C ILE A 101 -21.67 -5.48 -0.42
N ARG A 102 -22.07 -4.59 -1.36
CA ARG A 102 -21.99 -4.84 -2.80
C ARG A 102 -21.17 -3.73 -3.43
N LEU A 103 -20.45 -4.03 -4.50
CA LEU A 103 -19.54 -3.07 -5.15
C LEU A 103 -20.29 -1.93 -5.85
N GLU A 104 -21.48 -2.22 -6.34
CA GLU A 104 -22.40 -1.27 -6.96
C GLU A 104 -23.30 -0.50 -5.98
N HIS A 105 -23.17 -0.75 -4.66
CA HIS A 105 -23.87 0.06 -3.67
C HIS A 105 -23.28 1.48 -3.61
N GLU A 106 -24.19 2.44 -3.50
CA GLU A 106 -23.84 3.83 -3.28
C GLU A 106 -23.27 4.04 -1.88
N LEU A 107 -22.18 4.82 -1.77
CA LEU A 107 -21.50 5.11 -0.52
C LEU A 107 -22.46 5.62 0.57
N TYR A 108 -23.40 6.48 0.20
CA TYR A 108 -24.35 7.10 1.16
C TYR A 108 -25.28 6.09 1.86
N ARG A 109 -25.36 4.83 1.40
CA ARG A 109 -26.08 3.76 2.12
C ARG A 109 -25.41 3.41 3.45
N TYR A 110 -24.10 3.55 3.52
CA TYR A 110 -23.27 3.25 4.68
C TYR A 110 -22.89 4.51 5.43
N LEU A 111 -22.62 5.59 4.70
CA LEU A 111 -22.18 6.91 5.17
C LEU A 111 -23.14 7.98 4.61
N PRO A 112 -24.29 8.21 5.26
CA PRO A 112 -25.34 9.10 4.75
C PRO A 112 -24.91 10.53 4.48
N GLU A 113 -23.84 11.01 5.14
CA GLU A 113 -23.26 12.33 4.96
C GLU A 113 -22.78 12.59 3.53
N PHE A 114 -22.44 11.55 2.76
CA PHE A 114 -22.03 11.67 1.36
C PHE A 114 -23.19 11.75 0.36
N LYS A 115 -24.45 11.77 0.83
CA LYS A 115 -25.63 11.77 -0.06
C LYS A 115 -25.71 13.00 -0.95
N ASN A 116 -25.32 14.15 -0.43
CA ASN A 116 -25.45 15.45 -1.11
C ASN A 116 -24.07 16.08 -1.41
N ILE A 117 -23.04 15.25 -1.51
CA ILE A 117 -21.73 15.74 -1.91
C ILE A 117 -21.80 16.29 -3.36
N GLU A 118 -21.06 17.37 -3.62
CA GLU A 118 -21.05 18.04 -4.90
C GLU A 118 -19.70 17.85 -5.61
N VAL A 119 -19.67 18.13 -6.91
CA VAL A 119 -18.45 18.13 -7.69
C VAL A 119 -18.03 19.57 -8.04
N TRP A 120 -16.73 19.81 -8.06
CA TRP A 120 -16.14 21.07 -8.47
C TRP A 120 -16.50 21.40 -9.92
N GLU A 121 -17.01 22.61 -10.15
CA GLU A 121 -17.33 23.10 -11.50
C GLU A 121 -16.29 24.12 -11.99
N SER A 122 -15.98 25.14 -11.19
CA SER A 122 -15.07 26.20 -11.60
C SER A 122 -14.62 27.07 -10.43
N GLY A 123 -13.63 27.94 -10.65
CA GLY A 123 -13.18 28.95 -9.70
C GLY A 123 -11.83 28.65 -9.06
N ASP A 124 -11.60 29.25 -7.89
CA ASP A 124 -10.41 29.05 -7.07
C ASP A 124 -10.79 28.71 -5.61
N ILE A 125 -9.80 28.43 -4.76
CA ILE A 125 -10.01 28.02 -3.35
C ILE A 125 -10.87 28.97 -2.51
N ASN A 126 -10.97 30.27 -2.85
CA ASN A 126 -11.72 31.26 -2.11
C ASN A 126 -13.07 31.58 -2.72
N ASN A 127 -13.23 31.31 -4.03
CA ASN A 127 -14.46 31.59 -4.77
C ASN A 127 -14.66 30.52 -5.84
N TYR A 128 -15.26 29.40 -5.45
CA TYR A 128 -15.53 28.26 -6.34
C TYR A 128 -17.03 28.00 -6.47
N LYS A 129 -17.39 27.36 -7.57
CA LYS A 129 -18.72 26.84 -7.84
C LYS A 129 -18.69 25.33 -7.86
N THR A 130 -19.76 24.76 -7.37
CA THR A 130 -20.00 23.33 -7.37
C THR A 130 -21.34 23.04 -8.02
N ARG A 131 -21.55 21.80 -8.42
CA ARG A 131 -22.84 21.29 -8.88
C ARG A 131 -23.11 19.93 -8.26
N PRO A 132 -24.38 19.49 -8.21
CA PRO A 132 -24.72 18.11 -7.85
C PRO A 132 -24.02 17.10 -8.73
N LEU A 133 -23.80 15.90 -8.21
CA LEU A 133 -23.28 14.77 -8.98
C LEU A 133 -24.34 14.25 -9.96
N ASP A 134 -23.89 13.84 -11.15
CA ASP A 134 -24.72 13.10 -12.10
C ASP A 134 -24.92 11.65 -11.66
N ASN A 135 -23.90 11.04 -11.03
CA ASN A 135 -23.92 9.68 -10.51
C ASN A 135 -23.38 9.64 -9.08
N PRO A 136 -23.95 8.83 -8.20
CA PRO A 136 -23.45 8.68 -6.83
C PRO A 136 -22.09 7.97 -6.80
N ILE A 137 -21.32 8.20 -5.74
CA ILE A 137 -20.09 7.46 -5.46
C ILE A 137 -20.45 6.00 -5.14
N LEU A 138 -19.85 5.05 -5.83
CA LEU A 138 -19.99 3.61 -5.56
C LEU A 138 -18.85 3.07 -4.69
N ILE A 139 -19.07 1.96 -4.03
CA ILE A 139 -18.00 1.24 -3.29
C ILE A 139 -16.85 0.84 -4.22
N SER A 140 -17.17 0.44 -5.46
CA SER A 140 -16.16 0.16 -6.51
C SER A 140 -15.28 1.37 -6.82
N ASP A 141 -15.85 2.58 -6.87
CA ASP A 141 -15.09 3.81 -7.17
C ASP A 141 -14.06 4.12 -6.08
N LEU A 142 -14.38 3.82 -4.83
CA LEU A 142 -13.44 3.96 -3.73
C LEU A 142 -12.28 2.97 -3.83
N LEU A 143 -12.58 1.70 -4.13
CA LEU A 143 -11.58 0.63 -4.29
C LEU A 143 -10.64 0.87 -5.48
N THR A 144 -11.14 1.54 -6.52
CA THR A 144 -10.39 1.80 -7.76
C THR A 144 -9.79 3.20 -7.84
N HIS A 145 -9.95 4.04 -6.81
CA HIS A 145 -9.54 5.45 -6.82
C HIS A 145 -10.17 6.28 -7.95
N THR A 146 -11.41 5.99 -8.33
CA THR A 146 -12.18 6.74 -9.32
C THR A 146 -13.30 7.58 -8.72
N ALA A 147 -13.36 7.69 -7.40
CA ALA A 147 -14.43 8.39 -6.67
C ALA A 147 -14.39 9.93 -6.75
N GLY A 148 -13.30 10.53 -7.28
CA GLY A 148 -13.15 11.99 -7.33
C GLY A 148 -12.54 12.63 -6.07
N PHE A 149 -12.18 11.86 -5.05
CA PHE A 149 -11.40 12.34 -3.90
C PHE A 149 -9.93 12.57 -4.26
N THR A 150 -9.18 13.22 -3.35
CA THR A 150 -7.75 13.48 -3.50
C THR A 150 -7.00 13.29 -2.17
N TYR A 151 -5.70 13.51 -2.21
CA TYR A 151 -4.86 13.83 -1.05
C TYR A 151 -4.40 15.28 -1.13
N ASP A 152 -4.08 15.87 0.00
CA ASP A 152 -3.60 17.25 0.12
C ASP A 152 -2.21 17.50 -0.50
N PHE A 153 -1.41 16.43 -0.62
CA PHE A 153 -0.08 16.48 -1.24
C PHE A 153 -0.10 16.31 -2.77
N MET A 154 -1.27 16.04 -3.36
CA MET A 154 -1.43 16.00 -4.81
C MET A 154 -1.33 17.41 -5.40
N LEU A 155 -1.17 17.50 -6.72
CA LEU A 155 -1.01 18.76 -7.43
C LEU A 155 -2.03 18.87 -8.58
N GLY A 156 -2.20 20.07 -9.09
CA GLY A 156 -2.91 20.30 -10.36
C GLY A 156 -4.38 20.67 -10.25
N HIS A 157 -5.01 20.64 -9.06
CA HIS A 157 -6.42 21.03 -8.91
C HIS A 157 -6.64 21.98 -7.72
N PRO A 158 -7.42 23.09 -7.87
CA PRO A 158 -7.65 24.05 -6.79
C PRO A 158 -8.28 23.46 -5.52
N ALA A 159 -9.21 22.49 -5.68
CA ALA A 159 -9.89 21.85 -4.55
C ALA A 159 -8.92 21.15 -3.57
N ILE A 160 -7.71 20.78 -4.00
CA ILE A 160 -6.68 20.17 -3.13
C ILE A 160 -6.36 21.10 -1.95
N GLY A 161 -6.34 22.41 -2.17
CA GLY A 161 -6.12 23.38 -1.12
C GLY A 161 -7.20 23.40 -0.03
N LEU A 162 -8.43 22.95 -0.34
CA LEU A 162 -9.51 22.82 0.64
C LEU A 162 -9.22 21.72 1.67
N TYR A 163 -8.55 20.66 1.28
CA TYR A 163 -8.15 19.56 2.18
C TYR A 163 -7.23 20.08 3.29
N LYS A 164 -6.21 20.88 2.94
CA LYS A 164 -5.32 21.54 3.91
C LYS A 164 -6.09 22.52 4.79
N LYS A 165 -6.90 23.38 4.18
CA LYS A 165 -7.69 24.41 4.88
C LYS A 165 -8.66 23.80 5.90
N ASN A 166 -9.08 22.53 5.69
CA ASN A 166 -10.02 21.82 6.56
C ASN A 166 -9.37 20.77 7.49
N GLY A 167 -8.04 20.76 7.64
CA GLY A 167 -7.35 19.88 8.57
C GLY A 167 -7.23 18.43 8.14
N LEU A 168 -7.61 18.10 6.89
CA LEU A 168 -7.48 16.72 6.37
C LEU A 168 -6.03 16.35 6.07
N HIS A 169 -5.13 17.31 6.10
CA HIS A 169 -3.70 17.16 5.88
C HIS A 169 -3.02 16.31 6.96
N ASP A 170 -3.28 16.62 8.21
CA ASP A 170 -2.67 15.99 9.37
C ASP A 170 -3.71 15.28 10.26
N TYR A 171 -4.91 15.10 9.71
CA TYR A 171 -6.04 14.42 10.37
C TYR A 171 -6.43 15.07 11.70
N LYS A 172 -6.31 16.41 11.78
CA LYS A 172 -6.63 17.19 12.98
C LYS A 172 -7.83 18.08 12.78
N ASN A 173 -8.64 18.15 13.80
CA ASN A 173 -9.67 19.18 13.89
C ASN A 173 -9.00 20.55 14.01
N ILE A 174 -9.37 21.50 13.13
CA ILE A 174 -8.74 22.82 13.06
C ILE A 174 -8.98 23.64 14.33
N GLU A 175 -10.14 23.47 14.96
CA GLU A 175 -10.54 24.23 16.14
C GLU A 175 -9.90 23.68 17.42
N THR A 176 -9.97 22.37 17.63
CA THR A 176 -9.48 21.71 18.84
C THR A 176 -8.01 21.29 18.77
N GLN A 177 -7.44 21.18 17.56
CA GLN A 177 -6.12 20.61 17.28
C GLN A 177 -5.96 19.13 17.70
N GLU A 178 -7.07 18.50 18.05
CA GLU A 178 -7.09 17.08 18.36
C GLU A 178 -7.13 16.22 17.08
N GLU A 179 -6.57 15.03 17.16
CA GLU A 179 -6.62 14.05 16.06
C GLU A 179 -8.05 13.57 15.85
N MET A 180 -8.57 13.73 14.63
CA MET A 180 -9.89 13.21 14.24
C MET A 180 -9.89 11.68 14.29
N ASN A 181 -11.07 11.09 14.49
CA ASN A 181 -11.30 9.69 14.14
C ASN A 181 -11.83 9.57 12.69
N LEU A 182 -12.08 8.34 12.22
CA LEU A 182 -12.55 8.12 10.84
C LEU A 182 -13.95 8.70 10.59
N ASP A 183 -14.83 8.73 11.60
CA ASP A 183 -16.14 9.33 11.50
C ASP A 183 -16.06 10.84 11.28
N GLU A 184 -15.31 11.53 12.14
CA GLU A 184 -15.06 12.98 12.04
C GLU A 184 -14.39 13.35 10.71
N PHE A 185 -13.44 12.53 10.27
CA PHE A 185 -12.78 12.70 8.97
C PHE A 185 -13.79 12.60 7.82
N CYS A 186 -14.63 11.57 7.78
CA CYS A 186 -15.64 11.39 6.74
C CYS A 186 -16.70 12.50 6.75
N ASN A 187 -17.18 12.90 7.94
CA ASN A 187 -18.08 14.04 8.08
C ASN A 187 -17.47 15.33 7.53
N LYS A 188 -16.18 15.58 7.79
CA LYS A 188 -15.48 16.74 7.25
C LYS A 188 -15.27 16.64 5.74
N LEU A 189 -14.84 15.48 5.26
CA LEU A 189 -14.60 15.23 3.85
C LEU A 189 -15.87 15.39 3.01
N SER A 190 -17.03 14.98 3.52
CA SER A 190 -18.33 15.07 2.81
C SER A 190 -18.77 16.53 2.56
N THR A 191 -18.19 17.50 3.26
CA THR A 191 -18.46 18.94 3.04
C THR A 191 -17.62 19.56 1.93
N LEU A 192 -16.68 18.82 1.36
CA LEU A 192 -15.78 19.28 0.31
C LEU A 192 -16.18 18.72 -1.05
N PRO A 193 -16.02 19.49 -2.13
CA PRO A 193 -16.37 18.98 -3.46
C PRO A 193 -15.38 17.92 -3.95
N LEU A 194 -15.90 16.96 -4.72
CA LEU A 194 -15.08 16.06 -5.53
C LEU A 194 -14.34 16.83 -6.62
N LEU A 195 -13.21 16.34 -7.07
CA LEU A 195 -12.45 16.95 -8.15
C LEU A 195 -13.10 16.75 -9.53
N PHE A 196 -13.80 15.63 -9.72
CA PHE A 196 -14.44 15.19 -10.95
C PHE A 196 -15.55 14.17 -10.62
N GLU A 197 -16.38 13.85 -11.60
CA GLU A 197 -17.46 12.87 -11.46
C GLU A 197 -16.93 11.46 -11.14
N PRO A 198 -17.59 10.72 -10.24
CA PRO A 198 -17.23 9.33 -9.98
C PRO A 198 -17.17 8.49 -11.26
N GLY A 199 -16.11 7.70 -11.42
CA GLY A 199 -15.88 6.88 -12.61
C GLY A 199 -15.20 7.59 -13.79
N GLU A 200 -15.07 8.91 -13.77
CA GLU A 200 -14.52 9.68 -14.90
C GLU A 200 -13.00 9.51 -15.05
N LYS A 201 -12.29 9.61 -13.94
CA LYS A 201 -10.82 9.58 -13.91
C LYS A 201 -10.29 8.71 -12.78
N TRP A 202 -9.09 8.22 -12.98
CA TRP A 202 -8.31 7.62 -11.89
C TRP A 202 -7.48 8.71 -11.21
N HIS A 203 -7.64 8.87 -9.89
CA HIS A 203 -6.88 9.84 -9.11
C HIS A 203 -6.60 9.29 -7.72
N TYR A 204 -5.31 9.16 -7.38
CA TYR A 204 -4.88 8.62 -6.09
C TYR A 204 -5.36 9.47 -4.93
N SER A 205 -6.01 8.85 -3.94
CA SER A 205 -6.82 9.59 -2.98
C SER A 205 -6.99 8.90 -1.62
N CYS A 206 -7.63 9.61 -0.69
CA CYS A 206 -8.07 9.10 0.62
C CYS A 206 -9.29 8.15 0.55
N SER A 207 -9.69 7.69 -0.64
CA SER A 207 -10.83 6.77 -0.81
C SER A 207 -10.76 5.54 0.11
N ILE A 208 -9.57 5.02 0.35
CA ILE A 208 -9.39 3.81 1.18
C ILE A 208 -9.51 4.14 2.68
N ASP A 209 -9.29 5.38 3.09
CA ASP A 209 -9.62 5.83 4.46
C ASP A 209 -11.14 5.86 4.65
N VAL A 210 -11.90 6.32 3.64
CA VAL A 210 -13.37 6.26 3.63
C VAL A 210 -13.86 4.80 3.70
N LEU A 211 -13.24 3.88 2.97
CA LEU A 211 -13.53 2.44 3.10
C LEU A 211 -13.22 1.90 4.49
N GLY A 212 -12.21 2.43 5.17
CA GLY A 212 -11.95 2.12 6.58
C GLY A 212 -13.18 2.44 7.45
N ARG A 213 -13.81 3.60 7.25
CA ARG A 213 -15.05 3.96 7.95
C ARG A 213 -16.23 3.06 7.55
N VAL A 214 -16.37 2.69 6.28
CA VAL A 214 -17.39 1.73 5.83
C VAL A 214 -17.23 0.39 6.56
N ILE A 215 -15.99 -0.10 6.75
CA ILE A 215 -15.73 -1.32 7.52
C ILE A 215 -16.24 -1.18 8.95
N GLU A 216 -15.96 -0.05 9.63
CA GLU A 216 -16.42 0.19 11.01
C GLU A 216 -17.94 0.16 11.11
N VAL A 217 -18.63 0.89 10.22
CA VAL A 217 -20.10 0.97 10.21
C VAL A 217 -20.75 -0.38 9.96
N VAL A 218 -20.24 -1.12 8.97
CA VAL A 218 -20.84 -2.41 8.58
C VAL A 218 -20.54 -3.52 9.57
N SER A 219 -19.35 -3.53 10.15
CA SER A 219 -18.94 -4.58 11.09
C SER A 219 -19.33 -4.30 12.54
N GLY A 220 -19.54 -3.04 12.91
CA GLY A 220 -19.70 -2.60 14.30
C GLY A 220 -18.42 -2.67 15.13
N MET A 221 -17.28 -2.84 14.49
CA MET A 221 -15.95 -2.93 15.13
C MET A 221 -15.11 -1.70 14.77
N SER A 222 -14.14 -1.33 15.59
CA SER A 222 -13.09 -0.42 15.13
C SER A 222 -12.32 -1.03 13.96
N LEU A 223 -11.76 -0.21 13.06
CA LEU A 223 -10.95 -0.71 11.95
C LEU A 223 -9.77 -1.56 12.44
N GLY A 224 -9.15 -1.14 13.55
CA GLY A 224 -8.05 -1.87 14.18
C GLY A 224 -8.45 -3.25 14.67
N ASP A 225 -9.58 -3.35 15.39
CA ASP A 225 -10.09 -4.62 15.88
C ASP A 225 -10.53 -5.54 14.74
N PHE A 226 -11.17 -4.97 13.71
CA PHE A 226 -11.56 -5.75 12.54
C PHE A 226 -10.35 -6.38 11.86
N PHE A 227 -9.29 -5.61 11.62
CA PHE A 227 -8.05 -6.12 11.02
C PHE A 227 -7.41 -7.18 11.90
N LYS A 228 -7.29 -6.90 13.20
CA LYS A 228 -6.68 -7.81 14.17
C LYS A 228 -7.36 -9.17 14.20
N GLU A 229 -8.69 -9.20 14.33
CA GLU A 229 -9.44 -10.44 14.48
C GLU A 229 -9.62 -11.20 13.16
N ASN A 230 -9.85 -10.49 12.04
CA ASN A 230 -10.23 -11.14 10.80
C ASN A 230 -9.05 -11.35 9.83
N ILE A 231 -7.93 -10.60 10.00
CA ILE A 231 -6.79 -10.66 9.08
C ILE A 231 -5.50 -11.01 9.82
N PHE A 232 -5.09 -10.21 10.84
CA PHE A 232 -3.77 -10.36 11.44
C PHE A 232 -3.63 -11.66 12.23
N LYS A 233 -4.58 -12.00 13.10
CA LYS A 233 -4.56 -13.26 13.85
C LYS A 233 -4.56 -14.49 12.93
N PRO A 234 -5.50 -14.62 11.95
CA PRO A 234 -5.49 -15.75 11.04
C PRO A 234 -4.24 -15.89 10.18
N LEU A 235 -3.57 -14.76 9.86
CA LEU A 235 -2.34 -14.72 9.09
C LEU A 235 -1.07 -14.73 9.96
N GLU A 236 -1.19 -14.82 11.28
CA GLU A 236 -0.07 -14.77 12.22
C GLU A 236 0.82 -13.52 12.02
N MET A 237 0.17 -12.35 11.82
CA MET A 237 0.82 -11.05 11.64
C MET A 237 0.90 -10.32 13.00
N GLU A 238 1.77 -10.79 13.87
CA GLU A 238 1.82 -10.40 15.29
C GLU A 238 2.40 -8.98 15.53
N ASP A 239 3.14 -8.46 14.56
CA ASP A 239 3.82 -7.16 14.64
C ASP A 239 3.21 -6.13 13.66
N THR A 240 2.01 -6.43 13.14
CA THR A 240 1.28 -5.52 12.24
C THR A 240 0.16 -4.81 12.99
N GLY A 241 0.14 -3.48 12.89
CA GLY A 241 -0.88 -2.67 13.57
C GLY A 241 -0.76 -1.20 13.24
N PHE A 242 -1.72 -0.39 13.72
CA PHE A 242 -1.76 1.06 13.50
C PHE A 242 -0.74 1.83 14.37
N TYR A 243 -0.14 1.17 15.32
CA TYR A 243 0.97 1.70 16.12
C TYR A 243 1.86 0.55 16.61
N VAL A 244 3.06 0.91 17.02
CA VAL A 244 4.02 -0.02 17.61
C VAL A 244 3.92 0.06 19.13
N GLU A 245 3.66 -1.06 19.80
CA GLU A 245 3.58 -1.16 21.25
C GLU A 245 4.92 -0.79 21.92
N ASN A 246 4.86 -0.27 23.16
CA ASN A 246 6.04 0.27 23.84
C ASN A 246 7.19 -0.74 24.00
N ASP A 247 6.88 -2.00 24.24
CA ASP A 247 7.85 -3.10 24.39
C ASP A 247 8.52 -3.48 23.06
N LYS A 248 7.95 -3.05 21.91
CA LYS A 248 8.46 -3.31 20.55
C LYS A 248 9.18 -2.10 19.93
N LEU A 249 9.18 -0.93 20.57
CA LEU A 249 9.77 0.30 20.00
C LEU A 249 11.25 0.18 19.67
N GLU A 250 12.01 -0.64 20.39
CA GLU A 250 13.41 -0.94 20.07
C GLU A 250 13.63 -1.59 18.69
N ARG A 251 12.58 -2.23 18.16
CA ARG A 251 12.57 -2.86 16.84
C ARG A 251 12.11 -1.91 15.74
N PHE A 252 11.53 -0.75 16.10
CA PHE A 252 10.95 0.19 15.15
C PHE A 252 12.02 1.03 14.46
N SER A 253 11.97 1.11 13.13
CA SER A 253 12.93 1.89 12.34
C SER A 253 12.55 3.37 12.30
N ASP A 254 13.53 4.25 12.46
CA ASP A 254 13.37 5.65 12.11
C ASP A 254 13.10 5.82 10.60
N CYS A 255 12.46 6.91 10.23
CA CYS A 255 12.19 7.23 8.84
C CYS A 255 12.94 8.50 8.43
N TYR A 256 13.53 8.47 7.26
CA TYR A 256 14.36 9.53 6.71
C TYR A 256 13.70 10.14 5.48
N GLN A 257 14.07 11.38 5.17
CA GLN A 257 13.57 12.09 3.99
C GLN A 257 14.68 12.74 3.19
N THR A 258 14.43 12.93 1.90
CA THR A 258 15.26 13.74 1.03
C THR A 258 14.44 14.89 0.46
N MET A 259 15.01 16.11 0.42
CA MET A 259 14.35 17.25 -0.23
C MET A 259 14.38 17.10 -1.75
N LEU A 260 13.20 17.16 -2.37
CA LEU A 260 13.07 17.26 -3.82
C LEU A 260 13.74 18.56 -4.31
N GLY A 261 14.54 18.46 -5.36
CA GLY A 261 15.26 19.62 -5.93
C GLY A 261 16.56 20.02 -5.20
N SER A 262 16.87 19.43 -4.05
CA SER A 262 18.13 19.68 -3.36
C SER A 262 19.31 19.04 -4.09
N LYS A 263 20.35 19.85 -4.38
CA LYS A 263 21.65 19.33 -4.84
C LYS A 263 22.37 18.53 -3.75
N LYS A 264 22.04 18.74 -2.48
CA LYS A 264 22.53 17.95 -1.35
C LYS A 264 21.76 16.62 -1.31
N LYS A 265 22.41 15.54 -1.68
CA LYS A 265 21.85 14.17 -1.71
C LYS A 265 21.70 13.55 -0.31
N LYS A 266 21.90 14.32 0.76
CA LYS A 266 21.94 13.82 2.12
C LYS A 266 20.52 13.64 2.66
N MET A 267 20.27 12.46 3.25
CA MET A 267 19.05 12.19 4.00
C MET A 267 19.03 13.00 5.30
N THR A 268 17.84 13.38 5.72
CA THR A 268 17.56 13.97 7.04
C THR A 268 16.52 13.13 7.75
N LEU A 269 16.60 13.07 9.06
CA LEU A 269 15.64 12.40 9.90
C LEU A 269 14.26 13.07 9.76
N SER A 270 13.22 12.28 9.52
CA SER A 270 11.84 12.74 9.36
C SER A 270 10.96 12.30 10.54
N HIS A 271 10.94 11.01 10.85
CA HIS A 271 10.15 10.46 11.95
C HIS A 271 11.04 9.62 12.86
N ILE A 272 10.94 9.88 14.16
CA ILE A 272 11.73 9.20 15.20
C ILE A 272 10.88 8.12 15.83
N ALA A 273 11.36 6.89 15.84
CA ALA A 273 10.73 5.78 16.55
C ALA A 273 10.55 6.13 18.04
N GLY A 274 9.35 5.91 18.57
CA GLY A 274 8.99 6.27 19.93
C GLY A 274 8.55 7.73 20.15
N LYS A 275 8.57 8.58 19.11
CA LYS A 275 8.21 10.01 19.23
C LYS A 275 7.17 10.48 18.22
N ASP A 276 6.85 9.69 17.21
CA ASP A 276 5.89 10.02 16.18
C ASP A 276 4.51 9.39 16.43
N GLU A 277 3.60 9.65 15.50
CA GLU A 277 2.22 9.17 15.56
C GLU A 277 2.10 7.65 15.55
N PHE A 278 3.04 6.93 14.94
CA PHE A 278 3.03 5.46 14.90
C PHE A 278 3.56 4.79 16.18
N SER A 279 3.99 5.59 17.15
CA SER A 279 4.54 5.12 18.42
C SER A 279 3.54 5.19 19.58
N LYS A 280 2.27 5.47 19.29
CA LYS A 280 1.19 5.58 20.28
C LYS A 280 -0.14 5.17 19.67
N ASN A 281 -1.06 4.77 20.52
CA ASN A 281 -2.44 4.52 20.09
C ASN A 281 -3.03 5.79 19.49
N ARG A 282 -3.70 5.66 18.35
CA ARG A 282 -4.23 6.77 17.53
C ARG A 282 -5.74 6.74 17.49
N ASN A 283 -6.34 7.93 17.35
CA ASN A 283 -7.76 8.07 17.04
C ASN A 283 -8.02 7.84 15.55
N PHE A 284 -7.12 8.35 14.67
CA PHE A 284 -7.25 8.17 13.23
C PHE A 284 -6.59 6.87 12.77
N LEU A 285 -7.39 5.85 12.55
CA LEU A 285 -6.94 4.55 12.03
C LEU A 285 -6.97 4.58 10.49
N SER A 286 -5.96 5.19 9.86
CA SER A 286 -5.93 5.35 8.41
C SER A 286 -5.93 4.02 7.67
N GLY A 287 -7.05 3.68 7.03
CA GLY A 287 -7.15 2.55 6.11
C GLY A 287 -6.29 2.72 4.86
N GLY A 288 -5.92 3.96 4.54
CA GLY A 288 -5.08 4.31 3.41
C GLY A 288 -3.58 4.28 3.68
N GLY A 289 -3.12 4.29 4.95
CA GLY A 289 -1.69 4.44 5.20
C GLY A 289 -1.20 4.25 6.63
N GLY A 290 -2.06 3.81 7.55
CA GLY A 290 -1.78 3.86 8.99
C GLY A 290 -1.00 2.68 9.58
N LEU A 291 -0.68 1.64 8.82
CA LEU A 291 -0.07 0.44 9.39
C LEU A 291 1.46 0.49 9.45
N CYS A 292 1.98 -0.14 10.50
CA CYS A 292 3.34 -0.64 10.59
C CYS A 292 3.33 -2.17 10.43
N SER A 293 4.44 -2.74 9.95
CA SER A 293 4.56 -4.20 9.79
C SER A 293 6.03 -4.63 9.73
N THR A 294 6.27 -5.92 9.78
CA THR A 294 7.56 -6.55 9.51
C THR A 294 7.58 -7.23 8.14
N ILE A 295 8.77 -7.59 7.68
CA ILE A 295 8.92 -8.36 6.44
C ILE A 295 8.23 -9.73 6.52
N SER A 296 8.25 -10.37 7.69
CA SER A 296 7.64 -11.68 7.92
C SER A 296 6.12 -11.61 7.89
N ASP A 297 5.54 -10.63 8.57
CA ASP A 297 4.09 -10.45 8.62
C ASP A 297 3.53 -10.15 7.23
N TYR A 298 4.17 -9.20 6.52
CA TYR A 298 3.71 -8.85 5.19
C TYR A 298 3.94 -9.98 4.17
N ALA A 299 4.94 -10.84 4.39
CA ALA A 299 5.12 -12.06 3.60
C ALA A 299 3.97 -13.06 3.78
N ASN A 300 3.41 -13.18 4.99
CA ASN A 300 2.22 -14.01 5.23
C ASN A 300 1.01 -13.47 4.46
N PHE A 301 0.82 -12.14 4.43
CA PHE A 301 -0.22 -11.51 3.63
C PHE A 301 -0.02 -11.74 2.12
N CYS A 302 1.21 -11.59 1.61
CA CYS A 302 1.53 -11.88 0.21
C CYS A 302 1.31 -13.37 -0.13
N GLN A 303 1.71 -14.30 0.75
CA GLN A 303 1.50 -15.72 0.55
C GLN A 303 0.01 -16.06 0.51
N MET A 304 -0.79 -15.50 1.42
CA MET A 304 -2.25 -15.68 1.41
C MET A 304 -2.85 -15.26 0.07
N LEU A 305 -2.45 -14.12 -0.49
CA LEU A 305 -2.93 -13.67 -1.79
C LEU A 305 -2.45 -14.57 -2.94
N LEU A 306 -1.19 -15.00 -2.91
CA LEU A 306 -0.63 -15.92 -3.89
C LEU A 306 -1.34 -17.28 -3.87
N ASP A 307 -1.68 -17.77 -2.67
CA ASP A 307 -2.45 -18.99 -2.44
C ASP A 307 -3.98 -18.75 -2.56
N LYS A 308 -4.35 -17.66 -3.27
CA LYS A 308 -5.74 -17.37 -3.62
C LYS A 308 -6.67 -17.30 -2.42
N GLY A 309 -6.24 -16.61 -1.37
CA GLY A 309 -7.06 -16.30 -0.20
C GLY A 309 -6.95 -17.31 0.94
N ILE A 310 -6.05 -18.27 0.87
CA ILE A 310 -5.85 -19.30 1.89
C ILE A 310 -4.46 -19.16 2.51
N PHE A 311 -4.37 -19.28 3.83
CA PHE A 311 -3.11 -19.32 4.56
C PHE A 311 -3.15 -20.40 5.65
N LYS A 312 -2.28 -21.42 5.55
CA LYS A 312 -2.21 -22.53 6.52
C LYS A 312 -3.57 -23.18 6.84
N GLY A 313 -4.44 -23.31 5.84
CA GLY A 313 -5.78 -23.83 6.01
C GLY A 313 -6.83 -22.79 6.46
N ASN A 314 -6.44 -21.61 6.88
CA ASN A 314 -7.34 -20.51 7.18
C ASN A 314 -7.75 -19.82 5.86
N ARG A 315 -9.04 -19.80 5.55
CA ARG A 315 -9.59 -19.11 4.39
C ARG A 315 -9.96 -17.68 4.77
N ILE A 316 -9.25 -16.71 4.23
CA ILE A 316 -9.51 -15.28 4.37
C ILE A 316 -10.50 -14.81 3.30
N LEU A 317 -10.25 -15.19 2.04
CA LEU A 317 -11.09 -14.94 0.88
C LEU A 317 -11.26 -16.21 0.05
N SER A 318 -12.24 -16.23 -0.83
CA SER A 318 -12.35 -17.29 -1.83
C SER A 318 -11.35 -17.09 -2.96
N PRO A 319 -10.89 -18.16 -3.62
CA PRO A 319 -10.04 -18.06 -4.80
C PRO A 319 -10.66 -17.21 -5.92
N THR A 320 -11.97 -17.27 -6.07
CA THR A 320 -12.71 -16.48 -7.07
C THR A 320 -12.70 -14.98 -6.73
N THR A 321 -12.81 -14.62 -5.45
CA THR A 321 -12.73 -13.22 -5.01
C THR A 321 -11.33 -12.65 -5.18
N VAL A 322 -10.28 -13.39 -4.80
CA VAL A 322 -8.91 -12.94 -5.03
C VAL A 322 -8.62 -12.77 -6.53
N ASN A 323 -9.05 -13.72 -7.36
CA ASN A 323 -8.89 -13.59 -8.80
C ASN A 323 -9.69 -12.42 -9.37
N PHE A 324 -10.88 -12.14 -8.85
CA PHE A 324 -11.70 -11.03 -9.27
C PHE A 324 -11.06 -9.69 -8.90
N MET A 325 -10.64 -9.50 -7.64
CA MET A 325 -10.07 -8.23 -7.18
C MET A 325 -8.70 -7.89 -7.81
N THR A 326 -8.00 -8.88 -8.35
CA THR A 326 -6.69 -8.68 -8.99
C THR A 326 -6.76 -8.56 -10.53
N GLN A 327 -7.97 -8.42 -11.11
CA GLN A 327 -8.17 -8.03 -12.50
C GLN A 327 -8.21 -6.51 -12.66
N ASN A 328 -8.11 -6.03 -13.90
CA ASN A 328 -8.31 -4.62 -14.18
C ASN A 328 -9.80 -4.26 -14.10
N HIS A 329 -10.16 -3.36 -13.19
CA HIS A 329 -11.50 -2.86 -12.98
C HIS A 329 -11.75 -1.47 -13.60
N LEU A 330 -10.75 -0.89 -14.25
CA LEU A 330 -10.93 0.39 -14.93
C LEU A 330 -11.84 0.21 -16.16
N PRO A 331 -12.72 1.18 -16.46
CA PRO A 331 -13.62 1.13 -17.61
C PRO A 331 -12.87 0.87 -18.93
N ASN A 332 -13.49 0.11 -19.83
CA ASN A 332 -12.94 -0.21 -21.16
C ASN A 332 -11.56 -0.88 -21.15
N ASN A 333 -11.19 -1.53 -20.05
CA ASN A 333 -9.87 -2.10 -19.83
C ASN A 333 -8.71 -1.07 -19.99
N ASN A 334 -8.99 0.19 -19.67
CA ASN A 334 -8.02 1.27 -19.73
C ASN A 334 -6.83 1.03 -18.79
N THR A 335 -5.70 1.65 -19.13
CA THR A 335 -4.55 1.78 -18.23
C THR A 335 -4.72 3.00 -17.33
N LEU A 336 -3.90 3.08 -16.28
CA LEU A 336 -3.79 4.27 -15.44
C LEU A 336 -3.39 5.51 -16.27
N GLN A 337 -2.57 5.34 -17.32
CA GLN A 337 -2.17 6.40 -18.23
C GLN A 337 -3.34 6.93 -19.07
N ASP A 338 -4.29 6.06 -19.42
CA ASP A 338 -5.45 6.44 -20.22
C ASP A 338 -6.50 7.21 -19.39
N MET A 339 -6.54 7.02 -18.07
CA MET A 339 -7.55 7.59 -17.16
C MET A 339 -7.01 8.59 -16.14
N GLY A 340 -5.72 8.59 -15.86
CA GLY A 340 -5.14 9.33 -14.73
C GLY A 340 -4.29 10.51 -15.14
N ASP A 341 -4.22 11.50 -14.24
CA ASP A 341 -3.18 12.52 -14.29
C ASP A 341 -1.90 11.93 -13.69
N SER A 342 -0.77 12.08 -14.39
CA SER A 342 0.54 11.53 -14.01
C SER A 342 1.19 12.25 -12.81
N SER A 343 0.39 12.84 -11.89
CA SER A 343 0.90 13.68 -10.81
C SER A 343 1.67 12.89 -9.75
N PHE A 344 1.08 11.86 -9.18
CA PHE A 344 1.73 10.97 -8.21
C PHE A 344 0.95 9.66 -8.07
N SER A 345 1.70 8.56 -7.98
CA SER A 345 1.18 7.26 -7.58
C SER A 345 2.31 6.39 -7.01
N GLU A 346 1.93 5.38 -6.24
CA GLU A 346 2.85 4.34 -5.74
C GLU A 346 3.21 3.30 -6.82
N THR A 347 2.70 3.46 -8.04
CA THR A 347 2.92 2.56 -9.18
C THR A 347 3.24 3.33 -10.46
N ARG A 348 3.61 2.62 -11.52
CA ARG A 348 3.74 3.17 -12.87
C ARG A 348 2.37 3.24 -13.53
N PHE A 349 2.19 4.23 -14.43
CA PHE A 349 0.95 4.42 -15.16
C PHE A 349 0.91 3.61 -16.44
N ASP A 350 2.03 3.54 -17.16
CA ASP A 350 2.13 2.82 -18.42
C ASP A 350 1.99 1.30 -18.24
N GLY A 351 1.11 0.71 -19.02
CA GLY A 351 0.89 -0.73 -19.06
C GLY A 351 0.27 -1.32 -17.80
N ALA A 352 -0.11 -0.47 -16.84
CA ALA A 352 -0.78 -0.87 -15.62
C ALA A 352 -2.25 -0.44 -15.65
N GLY A 353 -3.15 -1.36 -15.32
CA GLY A 353 -4.52 -1.10 -14.91
C GLY A 353 -4.63 -1.07 -13.39
N PHE A 354 -5.86 -1.06 -12.87
CA PHE A 354 -6.13 -1.05 -11.44
C PHE A 354 -7.23 -2.06 -11.07
N GLY A 355 -6.91 -2.92 -10.13
CA GLY A 355 -7.86 -3.84 -9.52
C GLY A 355 -8.54 -3.23 -8.29
N LEU A 356 -9.10 -4.06 -7.43
CA LEU A 356 -9.69 -3.62 -6.18
C LEU A 356 -8.58 -3.49 -5.12
N GLY A 357 -7.88 -2.34 -5.12
CA GLY A 357 -6.80 -2.01 -4.20
C GLY A 357 -5.38 -2.36 -4.66
N PHE A 358 -5.18 -2.77 -5.90
CA PHE A 358 -3.88 -3.12 -6.49
C PHE A 358 -3.71 -2.51 -7.88
N SER A 359 -2.48 -2.12 -8.21
CA SER A 359 -2.06 -1.94 -9.60
C SER A 359 -1.84 -3.31 -10.24
N VAL A 360 -2.30 -3.50 -11.47
CA VAL A 360 -2.24 -4.78 -12.20
C VAL A 360 -1.55 -4.57 -13.54
N ILE A 361 -0.57 -5.40 -13.90
CA ILE A 361 0.07 -5.34 -15.22
C ILE A 361 -0.87 -5.93 -16.29
N ILE A 362 -1.29 -5.10 -17.22
CA ILE A 362 -2.17 -5.48 -18.34
C ILE A 362 -1.48 -5.36 -19.72
N ASP A 363 -0.37 -4.64 -19.78
CA ASP A 363 0.51 -4.58 -20.95
C ASP A 363 1.97 -4.60 -20.50
N GLN A 364 2.62 -5.74 -20.70
CA GLN A 364 4.00 -5.96 -20.27
C GLN A 364 5.00 -5.06 -21.00
N VAL A 365 4.79 -4.82 -22.29
CA VAL A 365 5.73 -4.03 -23.10
C VAL A 365 5.64 -2.55 -22.72
N ARG A 366 4.44 -2.00 -22.60
CA ARG A 366 4.23 -0.62 -22.12
C ARG A 366 4.75 -0.43 -20.68
N SER A 367 4.56 -1.41 -19.79
CA SER A 367 5.04 -1.31 -18.41
C SER A 367 6.56 -1.25 -18.30
N GLY A 368 7.29 -1.77 -19.31
CA GLY A 368 8.75 -1.83 -19.32
C GLY A 368 9.33 -2.75 -18.21
N ILE A 369 8.51 -3.66 -17.67
CA ILE A 369 8.90 -4.61 -16.62
C ILE A 369 8.60 -6.02 -17.13
N PRO A 370 9.54 -6.99 -17.03
CA PRO A 370 9.33 -8.36 -17.52
C PRO A 370 8.45 -9.20 -16.57
N ALA A 371 7.48 -8.57 -15.89
CA ALA A 371 6.49 -9.24 -15.05
C ALA A 371 5.41 -9.89 -15.91
N SER A 372 4.79 -10.95 -15.42
CA SER A 372 3.68 -11.59 -16.13
C SER A 372 2.45 -10.67 -16.20
N LEU A 373 1.66 -10.82 -17.25
CA LEU A 373 0.31 -10.22 -17.29
C LEU A 373 -0.51 -10.74 -16.11
N GLY A 374 -1.21 -9.84 -15.41
CA GLY A 374 -1.95 -10.14 -14.21
C GLY A 374 -1.11 -10.14 -12.93
N SER A 375 0.21 -9.86 -13.01
CA SER A 375 0.96 -9.56 -11.79
C SER A 375 0.47 -8.24 -11.18
N PHE A 376 0.39 -8.19 -9.85
CA PHE A 376 -0.17 -7.06 -9.14
C PHE A 376 0.73 -6.59 -8.00
N SER A 377 0.61 -5.32 -7.65
CA SER A 377 1.54 -4.67 -6.73
C SER A 377 0.95 -3.44 -6.07
N TRP A 378 1.58 -3.01 -4.97
CA TRP A 378 1.41 -1.69 -4.43
C TRP A 378 2.65 -1.27 -3.63
N GLY A 379 2.75 0.02 -3.30
CA GLY A 379 3.87 0.56 -2.56
C GLY A 379 3.44 1.51 -1.43
N GLY A 380 4.42 1.97 -0.65
CA GLY A 380 4.24 2.93 0.43
C GLY A 380 5.17 4.13 0.32
N MET A 381 4.77 5.26 0.89
CA MET A 381 5.45 6.56 0.80
C MET A 381 6.91 6.51 1.27
N ALA A 382 7.26 5.61 2.20
CA ALA A 382 8.65 5.41 2.64
C ALA A 382 9.46 4.49 1.73
N SER A 383 9.11 4.41 0.43
CA SER A 383 9.77 3.59 -0.60
C SER A 383 9.62 2.08 -0.39
N THR A 384 8.69 1.65 0.45
CA THR A 384 8.30 0.25 0.59
C THR A 384 7.54 -0.22 -0.65
N PHE A 385 7.60 -1.53 -0.95
CA PHE A 385 6.99 -2.09 -2.13
C PHE A 385 6.79 -3.59 -2.01
N PHE A 386 5.72 -4.12 -2.60
CA PHE A 386 5.57 -5.55 -2.86
C PHE A 386 4.96 -5.77 -4.25
N TRP A 387 5.21 -6.94 -4.81
CA TRP A 387 4.48 -7.45 -5.96
C TRP A 387 4.29 -8.95 -5.87
N ILE A 388 3.24 -9.41 -6.51
CA ILE A 388 2.87 -10.81 -6.60
C ILE A 388 2.68 -11.14 -8.08
N ASP A 389 3.30 -12.22 -8.53
CA ASP A 389 3.17 -12.77 -9.88
C ASP A 389 2.59 -14.18 -9.79
N PRO A 390 1.26 -14.32 -9.91
CA PRO A 390 0.60 -15.61 -9.77
C PRO A 390 1.02 -16.63 -10.84
N LYS A 391 1.44 -16.16 -12.03
CA LYS A 391 1.87 -17.04 -13.11
C LYS A 391 3.21 -17.69 -12.82
N GLU A 392 4.11 -16.96 -12.17
CA GLU A 392 5.42 -17.47 -11.76
C GLU A 392 5.41 -18.05 -10.34
N GLU A 393 4.23 -18.09 -9.67
CA GLU A 393 4.08 -18.46 -8.26
C GLU A 393 5.09 -17.76 -7.35
N LEU A 394 5.24 -16.43 -7.56
CA LEU A 394 6.26 -15.60 -6.98
C LEU A 394 5.65 -14.39 -6.27
N PHE A 395 6.21 -14.03 -5.14
CA PHE A 395 6.10 -12.66 -4.63
C PHE A 395 7.45 -12.13 -4.16
N SER A 396 7.57 -10.82 -4.10
CA SER A 396 8.72 -10.18 -3.49
C SER A 396 8.32 -8.92 -2.74
N ILE A 397 9.08 -8.60 -1.70
CA ILE A 397 8.87 -7.45 -0.83
C ILE A 397 10.18 -6.71 -0.68
N LEU A 398 10.13 -5.39 -0.81
CA LEU A 398 11.22 -4.45 -0.50
C LEU A 398 10.75 -3.49 0.58
N LEU A 399 11.43 -3.47 1.73
CA LEU A 399 11.20 -2.49 2.78
C LEU A 399 12.42 -1.60 2.94
N THR A 400 12.18 -0.33 3.12
CA THR A 400 13.13 0.73 3.51
C THR A 400 12.35 1.86 4.19
N GLN A 401 13.02 2.88 4.69
CA GLN A 401 12.36 4.02 5.34
C GLN A 401 12.88 5.34 4.79
N LEU A 402 12.63 5.57 3.49
CA LEU A 402 13.00 6.79 2.79
C LEU A 402 11.80 7.48 2.13
N ILE A 403 11.49 8.72 2.51
CA ILE A 403 10.47 9.60 1.93
C ILE A 403 11.14 10.66 1.02
N PRO A 404 10.51 11.01 -0.11
CA PRO A 404 9.35 10.38 -0.74
C PRO A 404 9.71 9.11 -1.51
N SER A 405 8.72 8.27 -1.76
CA SER A 405 8.84 7.19 -2.73
C SER A 405 9.08 7.77 -4.13
N GLY A 406 9.70 6.99 -5.01
CA GLY A 406 10.03 7.46 -6.36
C GLY A 406 11.27 8.38 -6.45
N ARG A 407 11.89 8.76 -5.31
CA ARG A 407 13.14 9.52 -5.32
C ARG A 407 14.26 8.80 -6.08
N TYR A 408 14.29 7.50 -5.94
CA TYR A 408 15.20 6.60 -6.64
C TYR A 408 14.41 5.46 -7.28
N PRO A 409 14.88 4.87 -8.38
CA PRO A 409 14.17 3.78 -9.08
C PRO A 409 14.31 2.43 -8.35
N LEU A 410 14.11 2.41 -7.03
CA LEU A 410 14.32 1.21 -6.21
C LEU A 410 13.35 0.08 -6.60
N ARG A 411 12.08 0.42 -6.82
CA ARG A 411 11.01 -0.54 -7.13
C ARG A 411 11.19 -1.20 -8.50
N PRO A 412 11.26 -0.45 -9.62
CA PRO A 412 11.46 -1.08 -10.93
C PRO A 412 12.79 -1.84 -11.00
N GLN A 413 13.83 -1.37 -10.32
CA GLN A 413 15.11 -2.07 -10.30
C GLN A 413 15.03 -3.38 -9.51
N ALA A 414 14.33 -3.39 -8.36
CA ALA A 414 14.08 -4.62 -7.61
C ALA A 414 13.38 -5.67 -8.48
N GLN A 415 12.32 -5.28 -9.19
CA GLN A 415 11.62 -6.16 -10.13
C GLN A 415 12.55 -6.66 -11.23
N THR A 416 13.30 -5.78 -11.87
CA THR A 416 14.26 -6.16 -12.93
C THR A 416 15.27 -7.19 -12.43
N LEU A 417 15.85 -6.99 -11.25
CA LEU A 417 16.85 -7.89 -10.68
C LEU A 417 16.26 -9.27 -10.34
N VAL A 418 15.06 -9.30 -9.79
CA VAL A 418 14.39 -10.56 -9.45
C VAL A 418 14.03 -11.34 -10.71
N TYR A 419 13.40 -10.70 -11.70
CA TYR A 419 13.02 -11.39 -12.94
C TYR A 419 14.25 -11.79 -13.77
N ALA A 420 15.32 -10.99 -13.77
CA ALA A 420 16.58 -11.35 -14.44
C ALA A 420 17.27 -12.58 -13.82
N ALA A 421 16.96 -12.92 -12.59
CA ALA A 421 17.50 -14.08 -11.90
C ALA A 421 16.68 -15.37 -12.15
N ILE A 422 15.53 -15.30 -12.79
CA ILE A 422 14.72 -16.49 -13.12
C ILE A 422 15.39 -17.23 -14.28
N ASN A 423 15.73 -18.50 -14.06
CA ASN A 423 16.31 -19.40 -15.07
C ASN A 423 15.26 -20.20 -15.86
N SER A 424 14.12 -20.47 -15.22
CA SER A 424 13.05 -21.26 -15.84
C SER A 424 11.70 -20.65 -15.50
N LEU A 425 10.90 -20.30 -16.51
CA LEU A 425 9.52 -19.88 -16.33
C LEU A 425 8.70 -21.05 -15.76
N ASN A 426 7.72 -20.70 -14.90
CA ASN A 426 6.82 -21.71 -14.36
C ASN A 426 6.02 -22.32 -15.52
N LYS A 427 6.37 -23.53 -15.88
CA LYS A 427 5.55 -24.36 -16.74
C LYS A 427 4.73 -25.22 -15.81
N LYS A 428 3.46 -24.87 -15.59
CA LYS A 428 2.52 -25.85 -15.06
C LYS A 428 2.59 -27.05 -15.99
N SER A 429 3.20 -28.12 -15.49
CA SER A 429 3.16 -29.46 -16.10
C SER A 429 1.74 -29.97 -16.11
#